data_daa5a7a919a65b6bd7f3aadc567b6308
#
_entry.id   daa5a7a919a65b6bd7f3aadc567b6308
#
_cell.length_a   1.000
_cell.length_b   1.000
_cell.length_c   1.000
_cell.angle_alpha   90.00
_cell.angle_beta   90.00
_cell.angle_gamma   90.00
#
_symmetry.space_group_name_H-M   'P 1'
#
loop_
_entity.id
_entity.type
_entity.pdbx_description
1 polymer ?
#
loop_
_entity_poly.entity_id
_entity_poly.type
_entity_poly.pdbx_seq_one_letter_code
_entity_poly.pdbx_strand_id
1 'polypeptide(L)'
;MKRVLVPLAEGFEELEAVTIIDVLRRAGVDVVVASLAGSPVTGSHGIRLCADTPLAALAEQEFAMIALPGGMPGAEHLKKDARIAQII
;
A
#
# COMPACT_ATOMS: atom_id res chain seq x y z
N MET A 1 -8.73 -4.08 -17.24
CA MET A 1 -7.38 -4.19 -16.65
C MET A 1 -7.49 -4.51 -15.16
N LYS A 2 -6.75 -5.49 -14.70
CA LYS A 2 -6.76 -5.87 -13.29
C LYS A 2 -5.97 -4.85 -12.47
N ARG A 3 -6.49 -4.52 -11.31
CA ARG A 3 -5.88 -3.54 -10.41
C ARG A 3 -5.32 -4.23 -9.18
N VAL A 4 -4.16 -3.77 -8.74
CA VAL A 4 -3.50 -4.24 -7.52
C VAL A 4 -3.40 -3.09 -6.53
N LEU A 5 -3.84 -3.33 -5.31
CA LEU A 5 -3.74 -2.36 -4.23
C LEU A 5 -2.47 -2.60 -3.43
N VAL A 6 -1.69 -1.54 -3.23
CA VAL A 6 -0.52 -1.57 -2.33
C VAL A 6 -0.77 -0.54 -1.22
N PRO A 7 -1.28 -0.98 -0.07
CA PRO A 7 -1.49 -0.05 1.05
C PRO A 7 -0.19 0.22 1.80
N LEU A 8 0.02 1.48 2.17
CA LEU A 8 1.18 1.91 2.94
C LEU A 8 0.77 2.42 4.31
N ALA A 9 1.43 1.92 5.35
CA ALA A 9 1.29 2.40 6.72
C ALA A 9 2.65 2.87 7.24
N GLU A 10 2.65 3.74 8.23
CA GLU A 10 3.88 4.21 8.86
C GLU A 10 4.73 3.02 9.31
N GLY A 11 6.02 3.08 9.00
CA GLY A 11 6.96 2.02 9.33
C GLY A 11 7.04 0.91 8.29
N PHE A 12 6.50 1.12 7.10
CA PHE A 12 6.60 0.13 6.01
C PHE A 12 8.07 -0.08 5.60
N GLU A 13 8.36 -1.24 4.99
CA GLU A 13 9.68 -1.51 4.45
C GLU A 13 9.83 -0.87 3.07
N GLU A 14 10.68 0.15 2.98
CA GLU A 14 10.81 0.97 1.76
C GLU A 14 11.24 0.16 0.56
N LEU A 15 12.26 -0.67 0.72
CA LEU A 15 12.78 -1.47 -0.39
C LEU A 15 11.71 -2.41 -0.93
N GLU A 16 10.99 -3.10 -0.06
CA GLU A 16 9.92 -4.01 -0.48
C GLU A 16 8.79 -3.26 -1.16
N ALA A 17 8.33 -2.16 -0.58
CA ALA A 17 7.22 -1.39 -1.14
C ALA A 17 7.56 -0.88 -2.53
N VAL A 18 8.71 -0.23 -2.68
CA VAL A 18 9.13 0.33 -3.97
C VAL A 18 9.35 -0.77 -5.00
N THR A 19 9.95 -1.89 -4.59
CA THR A 19 10.19 -3.02 -5.49
C THR A 19 8.87 -3.60 -6.01
N ILE A 20 7.90 -3.82 -5.13
CA ILE A 20 6.58 -4.33 -5.51
C ILE A 20 5.91 -3.39 -6.50
N ILE A 21 5.86 -2.11 -6.18
CA ILE A 21 5.22 -1.09 -7.01
C ILE A 21 5.91 -1.01 -8.38
N ASP A 22 7.23 -0.92 -8.38
CA ASP A 22 8.00 -0.74 -9.60
C ASP A 22 7.90 -1.95 -10.52
N VAL A 23 8.10 -3.16 -9.97
CA VAL A 23 8.05 -4.39 -10.76
C VAL A 23 6.67 -4.59 -11.37
N LEU A 24 5.60 -4.38 -10.61
CA LEU A 24 4.24 -4.55 -11.12
C LEU A 24 3.93 -3.52 -12.20
N ARG A 25 4.32 -2.26 -12.02
CA ARG A 25 4.10 -1.23 -13.04
C ARG A 25 4.88 -1.50 -14.31
N ARG A 26 6.10 -2.01 -14.20
CA ARG A 26 6.90 -2.42 -15.37
C ARG A 26 6.22 -3.54 -16.15
N ALA A 27 5.49 -4.40 -15.46
CA ALA A 27 4.74 -5.49 -16.09
C ALA A 27 3.40 -5.04 -16.69
N GLY A 28 3.07 -3.75 -16.62
CA GLY A 28 1.83 -3.23 -17.18
C GLY A 28 0.62 -3.37 -16.26
N VAL A 29 0.83 -3.70 -14.99
CA VAL A 29 -0.26 -3.83 -14.02
C VAL A 29 -0.68 -2.45 -13.52
N ASP A 30 -1.99 -2.24 -13.37
CA ASP A 30 -2.52 -1.02 -12.79
C ASP A 30 -2.40 -1.08 -11.26
N VAL A 31 -1.40 -0.39 -10.73
CA VAL A 31 -1.10 -0.39 -9.29
C VAL A 31 -1.58 0.89 -8.65
N VAL A 32 -2.38 0.76 -7.60
CA VAL A 32 -2.84 1.88 -6.78
C VAL A 32 -2.15 1.83 -5.43
N VAL A 33 -1.41 2.87 -5.10
CA VAL A 33 -0.74 3.01 -3.80
C VAL A 33 -1.63 3.85 -2.88
N ALA A 34 -2.04 3.27 -1.77
CA ALA A 34 -2.97 3.95 -0.86
C ALA A 34 -2.38 4.11 0.53
N SER A 35 -2.57 5.28 1.14
CA SER A 35 -2.13 5.54 2.51
C SER A 35 -3.24 5.21 3.49
N LEU A 36 -2.90 4.61 4.65
CA LEU A 36 -3.87 4.35 5.71
C LEU A 36 -4.31 5.63 6.40
N ALA A 37 -3.38 6.53 6.66
CA ALA A 37 -3.68 7.77 7.39
C ALA A 37 -3.46 8.98 6.48
N GLY A 38 -2.27 9.46 6.35
CA GLY A 38 -1.97 10.63 5.55
C GLY A 38 -0.85 10.36 4.57
N SER A 39 -0.62 11.28 3.67
CA SER A 39 0.50 11.22 2.73
C SER A 39 1.34 12.49 2.92
N PRO A 40 2.68 12.40 2.90
CA PRO A 40 3.48 11.20 2.63
C PRO A 40 3.49 10.21 3.80
N VAL A 41 3.82 8.95 3.49
CA VAL A 41 3.95 7.89 4.48
C VAL A 41 5.44 7.65 4.70
N THR A 42 5.85 7.58 5.97
CA THR A 42 7.26 7.39 6.34
C THR A 42 7.56 5.93 6.61
N GLY A 43 8.54 5.39 5.90
CA GLY A 43 8.98 4.02 6.08
C GLY A 43 9.86 3.83 7.32
N SER A 44 10.22 2.58 7.57
CA SER A 44 11.01 2.20 8.76
C SER A 44 12.43 2.79 8.76
N HIS A 45 12.93 3.19 7.61
CA HIS A 45 14.25 3.80 7.47
C HIS A 45 14.19 5.30 7.17
N GLY A 46 13.05 5.93 7.44
CA GLY A 46 12.89 7.37 7.30
C GLY A 46 12.62 7.88 5.90
N ILE A 47 12.48 7.01 4.92
CA ILE A 47 12.15 7.41 3.56
C ILE A 47 10.65 7.63 3.44
N ARG A 48 10.26 8.76 2.86
CA ARG A 48 8.85 9.10 2.71
C ARG A 48 8.39 8.87 1.29
N LEU A 49 7.24 8.22 1.14
CA LEU A 49 6.60 7.99 -0.15
C LEU A 49 5.24 8.66 -0.18
N CYS A 50 4.93 9.30 -1.29
CA CYS A 50 3.61 9.86 -1.52
C CYS A 50 2.70 8.77 -2.09
N ALA A 51 1.56 8.55 -1.45
CA ALA A 51 0.56 7.63 -1.98
C ALA A 51 -0.24 8.29 -3.10
N ASP A 52 -0.82 7.47 -3.97
CA ASP A 52 -1.68 7.98 -5.05
C ASP A 52 -3.00 8.52 -4.48
N THR A 53 -3.48 7.90 -3.40
CA THR A 53 -4.79 8.20 -2.81
C THR A 53 -4.83 7.74 -1.36
N PRO A 54 -5.70 8.32 -0.52
CA PRO A 54 -5.97 7.73 0.79
C PRO A 54 -6.83 6.47 0.63
N LEU A 55 -6.62 5.50 1.52
CA LEU A 55 -7.37 4.25 1.49
C LEU A 55 -8.88 4.47 1.62
N ALA A 56 -9.29 5.46 2.40
CA ALA A 56 -10.70 5.79 2.60
C ALA A 56 -11.44 6.11 1.29
N ALA A 57 -10.72 6.60 0.28
CA ALA A 57 -11.31 6.92 -1.03
C ALA A 57 -11.58 5.67 -1.87
N LEU A 58 -11.11 4.50 -1.44
CA LEU A 58 -11.21 3.26 -2.20
C LEU A 58 -12.22 2.26 -1.62
N ALA A 59 -13.07 2.70 -0.69
CA ALA A 59 -13.93 1.81 0.10
C ALA A 59 -14.81 0.89 -0.73
N GLU A 60 -15.23 1.30 -1.94
CA GLU A 60 -16.13 0.52 -2.78
C GLU A 60 -15.47 0.01 -4.06
N GLN A 61 -14.16 0.14 -4.16
CA GLN A 61 -13.45 -0.31 -5.36
C GLN A 61 -13.01 -1.76 -5.24
N GLU A 62 -12.97 -2.45 -6.37
CA GLU A 62 -12.53 -3.83 -6.44
C GLU A 62 -11.09 -3.92 -6.91
N PHE A 63 -10.36 -4.86 -6.31
CA PHE A 63 -8.98 -5.14 -6.67
C PHE A 63 -8.80 -6.63 -6.89
N ALA A 64 -7.99 -6.99 -7.88
CA ALA A 64 -7.66 -8.38 -8.16
C ALA A 64 -6.72 -8.95 -7.09
N MET A 65 -5.91 -8.10 -6.46
CA MET A 65 -4.93 -8.52 -5.47
C MET A 65 -4.56 -7.35 -4.56
N ILE A 66 -4.18 -7.68 -3.33
CA ILE A 66 -3.59 -6.72 -2.40
C ILE A 66 -2.17 -7.19 -2.09
N ALA A 67 -1.19 -6.35 -2.34
CA ALA A 67 0.20 -6.64 -2.02
C ALA A 67 0.60 -5.84 -0.77
N LEU A 68 0.93 -6.53 0.31
CA LEU A 68 1.24 -5.92 1.59
C LEU A 68 2.75 -5.85 1.79
N PRO A 69 3.35 -4.64 1.80
CA PRO A 69 4.76 -4.52 2.14
C PRO A 69 5.01 -4.94 3.58
N GLY A 70 6.18 -5.54 3.82
CA GLY A 70 6.60 -5.89 5.18
C GLY A 70 7.06 -4.68 5.98
N GLY A 71 7.76 -4.95 7.05
CA GLY A 71 8.30 -3.93 7.96
C GLY A 71 7.44 -3.74 9.20
N MET A 72 8.08 -3.45 10.30
CA MET A 72 7.41 -3.16 11.57
C MET A 72 7.68 -1.71 11.95
N PRO A 73 6.68 -0.96 12.39
CA PRO A 73 5.30 -1.37 12.69
C PRO A 73 4.33 -1.35 11.50
N GLY A 74 4.80 -1.08 10.29
CA GLY A 74 3.94 -0.94 9.12
C GLY A 74 3.06 -2.15 8.87
N ALA A 75 3.65 -3.37 8.86
CA ALA A 75 2.89 -4.60 8.64
C ALA A 75 1.82 -4.81 9.71
N GLU A 76 2.10 -4.45 10.95
CA GLU A 76 1.13 -4.59 12.02
C GLU A 76 -0.01 -3.60 11.90
N HIS A 77 0.27 -2.37 11.48
CA HIS A 77 -0.78 -1.38 11.21
C HIS A 77 -1.72 -1.87 10.10
N LEU A 78 -1.17 -2.44 9.03
CA LEU A 78 -1.96 -2.98 7.94
C LEU A 78 -2.83 -4.14 8.42
N LYS A 79 -2.26 -5.04 9.22
CA LYS A 79 -2.95 -6.21 9.73
C LYS A 79 -4.14 -5.84 10.61
N LYS A 80 -4.04 -4.74 11.36
CA LYS A 80 -5.08 -4.30 12.28
C LYS A 80 -6.13 -3.40 11.64
N ASP A 81 -5.90 -2.92 10.43
CA ASP A 81 -6.83 -2.00 9.79
C ASP A 81 -8.04 -2.76 9.25
N ALA A 82 -9.24 -2.41 9.74
CA ALA A 82 -10.46 -3.08 9.34
C ALA A 82 -10.77 -2.88 7.86
N ARG A 83 -10.33 -1.77 7.26
CA ARG A 83 -10.56 -1.50 5.84
C ARG A 83 -9.81 -2.49 4.96
N ILE A 84 -8.60 -2.89 5.38
CA ILE A 84 -7.80 -3.90 4.68
C ILE A 84 -8.54 -5.24 4.72
N ALA A 85 -9.05 -5.63 5.89
CA ALA A 85 -9.80 -6.87 6.04
C ALA A 85 -11.06 -6.90 5.15
N GLN A 86 -11.71 -5.76 4.96
CA GLN A 86 -12.90 -5.68 4.11
C GLN A 86 -12.56 -5.79 2.62
N ILE A 87 -11.39 -5.34 2.19
CA ILE A 87 -10.98 -5.42 0.80
C ILE A 87 -10.56 -6.85 0.43
N ILE A 88 -9.92 -7.54 1.36
CA ILE A 88 -9.52 -8.92 1.17
C ILE A 88 -10.74 -9.85 1.15
#